data_f1106548499a316518a0bd64d057e762
#
_entry.id   f1106548499a316518a0bd64d057e762
#
_cell.length_a   1.000
_cell.length_b   1.000
_cell.length_c   1.000
_cell.angle_alpha   90.00
_cell.angle_beta   90.00
_cell.angle_gamma   90.00
#
_symmetry.space_group_name_H-M   'P 1'
#
loop_
_entity.id
_entity.type
_entity.pdbx_description
1 polymer ?
#
loop_
_entity_poly.entity_id
_entity_poly.type
_entity_poly.pdbx_seq_one_letter_code
_entity_poly.pdbx_strand_id
1 'polypeptide(L)'
;MRKKLAQILVVDDQEEILFSAKMILKKHFETIFTTNSPKKIISILSENDINVVLLDMNYRIGFEDGREGIHWLKEIKTLSPNTIVILMTAFGKIDTAVEGIKMGAFDYVLKPWNNEKLLEIIDKAVAESRKNSKKPIVEKVEKRYFVGTSQKIKQAYSIAERVAKTDANVLILGENGTGKYVFAEFIHQHSVRKNEPFVHVDLGSLSDNLFESELFGYVKGAFTDAKTDTPGRFENAQNGTIFLDEIGNIPLHLQSKLLHVLQTKTVTRLGESKARPLNVRIISATNNDIKAEVKNKIFREDLLYRINTMEINLPPLRERKEDIVPMANFVLEQIAEKYNQENWRFEENAAPYLEKYPWKGNVREMENKIERALILADNNTISVHDLDILDFEEIQENDENPLSELEKTAIEKALFKHHGNISKTAEELGLSRAALYRRIEKYDLKN
;
A
#
# COMPACT_ATOMS: atom_id res chain seq x y z
N MET A 1 -32.30 26.09 24.66
CA MET A 1 -30.84 25.73 24.54
C MET A 1 -30.35 26.08 23.14
N ARG A 2 -29.17 26.72 23.03
CA ARG A 2 -28.58 27.02 21.70
C ARG A 2 -28.06 25.71 21.10
N LYS A 3 -28.50 25.38 19.88
CA LYS A 3 -28.05 24.15 19.20
C LYS A 3 -26.56 24.20 18.93
N LYS A 4 -25.90 23.03 19.00
CA LYS A 4 -24.47 22.92 18.72
C LYS A 4 -24.26 22.90 17.18
N LEU A 5 -23.33 23.72 16.71
CA LEU A 5 -22.89 23.75 15.30
C LEU A 5 -22.16 22.46 14.99
N ALA A 6 -22.85 21.46 14.43
CA ALA A 6 -22.29 20.22 13.92
C ALA A 6 -23.22 19.61 12.87
N GLN A 7 -22.64 18.96 11.87
CA GLN A 7 -23.33 18.22 10.83
C GLN A 7 -23.17 16.72 11.12
N ILE A 8 -24.30 16.03 11.29
CA ILE A 8 -24.33 14.61 11.63
C ILE A 8 -25.06 13.85 10.54
N LEU A 9 -24.48 12.77 10.05
CA LEU A 9 -25.11 11.83 9.11
C LEU A 9 -25.51 10.56 9.87
N VAL A 10 -26.76 10.12 9.71
CA VAL A 10 -27.24 8.83 10.21
C VAL A 10 -27.54 7.93 9.03
N VAL A 11 -26.95 6.73 9.04
CA VAL A 11 -27.07 5.74 7.95
C VAL A 11 -27.59 4.44 8.56
N ASP A 12 -28.80 4.03 8.15
CA ASP A 12 -29.49 2.86 8.68
C ASP A 12 -30.55 2.42 7.67
N ASP A 13 -30.74 1.13 7.41
CA ASP A 13 -31.75 0.64 6.47
C ASP A 13 -33.18 0.74 7.01
N GLN A 14 -33.32 0.88 8.35
CA GLN A 14 -34.61 0.97 9.03
C GLN A 14 -35.03 2.43 9.19
N GLU A 15 -36.13 2.83 8.54
CA GLU A 15 -36.64 4.20 8.58
C GLU A 15 -37.05 4.66 10.00
N GLU A 16 -37.50 3.72 10.83
CA GLU A 16 -37.88 3.98 12.23
C GLU A 16 -36.67 4.42 13.07
N ILE A 17 -35.52 3.78 12.83
CA ILE A 17 -34.23 4.12 13.46
C ILE A 17 -33.76 5.51 13.02
N LEU A 18 -33.81 5.77 11.69
CA LEU A 18 -33.47 7.08 11.13
C LEU A 18 -34.36 8.20 11.70
N PHE A 19 -35.65 7.96 11.80
CA PHE A 19 -36.62 8.91 12.35
C PHE A 19 -36.35 9.18 13.83
N SER A 20 -36.17 8.12 14.64
CA SER A 20 -35.88 8.21 16.06
C SER A 20 -34.59 8.99 16.34
N ALA A 21 -33.50 8.62 15.67
CA ALA A 21 -32.21 9.31 15.76
C ALA A 21 -32.34 10.79 15.38
N LYS A 22 -32.99 11.08 14.24
CA LYS A 22 -33.21 12.46 13.77
C LYS A 22 -33.99 13.32 14.77
N MET A 23 -35.03 12.77 15.36
CA MET A 23 -35.85 13.48 16.35
C MET A 23 -35.08 13.84 17.64
N ILE A 24 -34.22 12.93 18.09
CA ILE A 24 -33.36 13.17 19.27
C ILE A 24 -32.29 14.19 18.93
N LEU A 25 -31.54 13.98 17.84
CA LEU A 25 -30.38 14.78 17.49
C LEU A 25 -30.75 16.21 17.07
N LYS A 26 -31.89 16.41 16.39
CA LYS A 26 -32.35 17.73 15.92
C LYS A 26 -32.62 18.71 17.05
N LYS A 27 -32.82 18.22 18.28
CA LYS A 27 -32.99 19.07 19.49
C LYS A 27 -31.64 19.67 19.93
N HIS A 28 -30.52 18.99 19.67
CA HIS A 28 -29.20 19.30 20.19
C HIS A 28 -28.23 19.85 19.15
N PHE A 29 -28.38 19.43 17.87
CA PHE A 29 -27.47 19.79 16.77
C PHE A 29 -28.21 20.52 15.65
N GLU A 30 -27.45 21.28 14.84
CA GLU A 30 -28.02 22.20 13.86
C GLU A 30 -28.47 21.44 12.60
N THR A 31 -27.64 20.55 12.06
CA THR A 31 -27.88 19.88 10.80
C THR A 31 -27.77 18.36 10.94
N ILE A 32 -28.84 17.65 10.57
CA ILE A 32 -28.90 16.19 10.61
C ILE A 32 -29.30 15.67 9.24
N PHE A 33 -28.41 14.91 8.63
CA PHE A 33 -28.67 14.14 7.40
C PHE A 33 -29.07 12.72 7.76
N THR A 34 -29.94 12.13 6.98
CA THR A 34 -30.35 10.73 7.14
C THR A 34 -30.39 10.05 5.80
N THR A 35 -29.94 8.80 5.70
CA THR A 35 -30.10 7.99 4.50
C THR A 35 -30.29 6.52 4.86
N ASN A 36 -31.17 5.85 4.11
CA ASN A 36 -31.39 4.40 4.23
C ASN A 36 -30.51 3.57 3.29
N SER A 37 -29.64 4.23 2.51
CA SER A 37 -28.74 3.57 1.57
C SER A 37 -27.30 3.96 1.83
N PRO A 38 -26.43 3.01 2.21
CA PRO A 38 -25.01 3.30 2.44
C PRO A 38 -24.29 3.79 1.18
N LYS A 39 -24.78 3.49 -0.01
CA LYS A 39 -24.22 3.99 -1.27
C LYS A 39 -24.30 5.52 -1.41
N LYS A 40 -25.23 6.17 -0.71
CA LYS A 40 -25.36 7.65 -0.70
C LYS A 40 -24.38 8.34 0.24
N ILE A 41 -23.64 7.59 1.08
CA ILE A 41 -22.64 8.17 2.01
C ILE A 41 -21.63 9.01 1.22
N ILE A 42 -21.10 8.48 0.13
CA ILE A 42 -20.05 9.13 -0.67
C ILE A 42 -20.51 10.48 -1.20
N SER A 43 -21.71 10.56 -1.79
CA SER A 43 -22.24 11.82 -2.32
C SER A 43 -22.54 12.82 -1.19
N ILE A 44 -23.08 12.37 -0.06
CA ILE A 44 -23.37 13.26 1.07
C ILE A 44 -22.08 13.81 1.68
N LEU A 45 -21.04 13.01 1.83
CA LEU A 45 -19.74 13.45 2.34
C LEU A 45 -19.00 14.38 1.37
N SER A 46 -19.19 14.22 0.06
CA SER A 46 -18.56 15.11 -0.94
C SER A 46 -19.23 16.50 -1.02
N GLU A 47 -20.52 16.57 -0.70
CA GLU A 47 -21.31 17.81 -0.79
C GLU A 47 -21.40 18.56 0.55
N ASN A 48 -21.10 17.90 1.69
CA ASN A 48 -21.32 18.44 3.03
C ASN A 48 -20.15 18.16 3.96
N ASP A 49 -19.87 19.07 4.87
CA ASP A 49 -18.81 18.95 5.87
C ASP A 49 -19.31 18.18 7.11
N ILE A 50 -19.44 16.86 6.97
CA ILE A 50 -20.00 15.98 8.00
C ILE A 50 -18.97 15.77 9.12
N ASN A 51 -19.34 16.16 10.34
CA ASN A 51 -18.49 15.97 11.52
C ASN A 51 -18.54 14.54 12.07
N VAL A 52 -19.75 13.96 12.13
CA VAL A 52 -19.98 12.64 12.74
C VAL A 52 -20.90 11.82 11.84
N VAL A 53 -20.55 10.54 11.62
CA VAL A 53 -21.41 9.54 10.98
C VAL A 53 -21.82 8.50 12.01
N LEU A 54 -23.12 8.29 12.17
CA LEU A 54 -23.71 7.14 12.85
C LEU A 54 -23.96 6.09 11.77
N LEU A 55 -23.25 4.98 11.80
CA LEU A 55 -23.20 3.98 10.73
C LEU A 55 -23.74 2.64 11.24
N ASP A 56 -24.81 2.14 10.64
CA ASP A 56 -25.26 0.78 10.92
C ASP A 56 -24.28 -0.26 10.42
N MET A 57 -24.22 -1.40 11.12
CA MET A 57 -23.31 -2.49 10.80
C MET A 57 -23.86 -3.43 9.71
N ASN A 58 -25.19 -3.49 9.47
CA ASN A 58 -25.83 -4.44 8.59
C ASN A 58 -26.93 -3.79 7.74
N TYR A 59 -26.87 -3.97 6.42
CA TYR A 59 -27.81 -3.39 5.44
C TYR A 59 -28.58 -4.44 4.62
N ARG A 60 -28.32 -5.73 4.85
CA ARG A 60 -29.00 -6.82 4.14
C ARG A 60 -29.84 -7.66 5.08
N ILE A 61 -31.11 -7.82 4.75
CA ILE A 61 -32.03 -8.71 5.48
C ILE A 61 -31.49 -10.15 5.40
N GLY A 62 -31.17 -10.75 6.58
CA GLY A 62 -30.70 -12.12 6.70
C GLY A 62 -29.18 -12.34 6.70
N PHE A 63 -28.37 -11.31 6.50
CA PHE A 63 -26.92 -11.34 6.66
C PHE A 63 -26.49 -10.37 7.77
N GLU A 64 -26.17 -10.93 8.92
CA GLU A 64 -25.91 -10.15 10.13
C GLU A 64 -24.44 -10.26 10.59
N ASP A 65 -23.46 -10.33 9.67
CA ASP A 65 -22.06 -10.53 9.99
C ASP A 65 -21.26 -9.24 10.25
N GLY A 66 -21.90 -8.05 10.09
CA GLY A 66 -21.29 -6.74 10.33
C GLY A 66 -20.22 -6.30 9.32
N ARG A 67 -19.92 -7.13 8.32
CA ARG A 67 -18.87 -6.85 7.32
C ARG A 67 -19.18 -5.64 6.45
N GLU A 68 -20.46 -5.36 6.21
CA GLU A 68 -20.87 -4.19 5.41
C GLU A 68 -20.56 -2.88 6.14
N GLY A 69 -20.85 -2.79 7.44
CA GLY A 69 -20.49 -1.62 8.25
C GLY A 69 -18.99 -1.37 8.29
N ILE A 70 -18.19 -2.43 8.42
CA ILE A 70 -16.72 -2.35 8.37
C ILE A 70 -16.23 -1.86 7.00
N HIS A 71 -16.82 -2.35 5.91
CA HIS A 71 -16.49 -1.87 4.57
C HIS A 71 -16.74 -0.37 4.42
N TRP A 72 -17.93 0.10 4.82
CA TRP A 72 -18.26 1.53 4.75
C TRP A 72 -17.45 2.38 5.70
N LEU A 73 -17.08 1.87 6.87
CA LEU A 73 -16.14 2.55 7.77
C LEU A 73 -14.81 2.86 7.07
N LYS A 74 -14.23 1.88 6.36
CA LYS A 74 -13.00 2.07 5.59
C LYS A 74 -13.17 3.10 4.48
N GLU A 75 -14.26 3.02 3.73
CA GLU A 75 -14.57 3.98 2.67
C GLU A 75 -14.71 5.41 3.22
N ILE A 76 -15.45 5.60 4.32
CA ILE A 76 -15.59 6.91 4.98
C ILE A 76 -14.24 7.44 5.43
N LYS A 77 -13.42 6.61 6.08
CA LYS A 77 -12.09 7.02 6.57
C LYS A 77 -11.13 7.37 5.45
N THR A 78 -11.24 6.70 4.31
CA THR A 78 -10.44 7.00 3.11
C THR A 78 -10.86 8.34 2.47
N LEU A 79 -12.17 8.58 2.36
CA LEU A 79 -12.71 9.78 1.71
C LEU A 79 -12.69 11.02 2.61
N SER A 80 -12.94 10.85 3.89
CA SER A 80 -13.05 11.93 4.89
C SER A 80 -12.37 11.52 6.19
N PRO A 81 -11.03 11.54 6.28
CA PRO A 81 -10.27 11.09 7.46
C PRO A 81 -10.67 11.80 8.76
N ASN A 82 -11.09 13.06 8.67
CA ASN A 82 -11.50 13.88 9.81
C ASN A 82 -12.92 13.60 10.30
N THR A 83 -13.74 12.91 9.51
CA THR A 83 -15.10 12.51 9.90
C THR A 83 -15.02 11.42 10.95
N ILE A 84 -15.67 11.65 12.07
CA ILE A 84 -15.73 10.68 13.17
C ILE A 84 -16.86 9.69 12.90
N VAL A 85 -16.55 8.38 12.96
CA VAL A 85 -17.52 7.31 12.72
C VAL A 85 -17.85 6.61 14.03
N ILE A 86 -19.14 6.52 14.36
CA ILE A 86 -19.70 5.75 15.46
C ILE A 86 -20.53 4.62 14.85
N LEU A 87 -20.26 3.39 15.26
CA LEU A 87 -20.97 2.22 14.77
C LEU A 87 -22.28 2.00 15.55
N MET A 88 -23.35 1.62 14.85
CA MET A 88 -24.60 1.18 15.48
C MET A 88 -24.75 -0.33 15.32
N THR A 89 -24.99 -1.07 16.39
CA THR A 89 -25.10 -2.54 16.36
C THR A 89 -26.23 -3.05 17.25
N ALA A 90 -26.81 -4.19 16.90
CA ALA A 90 -27.81 -4.85 17.72
C ALA A 90 -27.19 -5.57 18.93
N PHE A 91 -28.00 -5.81 19.95
CA PHE A 91 -27.59 -6.53 21.17
C PHE A 91 -27.02 -7.92 20.81
N GLY A 92 -25.83 -8.24 21.34
CA GLY A 92 -25.17 -9.56 21.14
C GLY A 92 -24.04 -9.59 20.13
N LYS A 93 -23.66 -8.46 19.46
CA LYS A 93 -22.61 -8.41 18.43
C LYS A 93 -21.44 -7.47 18.80
N ILE A 94 -21.05 -7.51 20.05
CA ILE A 94 -19.98 -6.67 20.60
C ILE A 94 -18.63 -6.97 19.94
N ASP A 95 -18.35 -8.23 19.59
CA ASP A 95 -17.08 -8.62 18.97
C ASP A 95 -16.82 -7.90 17.63
N THR A 96 -17.85 -7.78 16.79
CA THR A 96 -17.74 -7.08 15.49
C THR A 96 -17.60 -5.56 15.69
N ALA A 97 -18.23 -4.99 16.72
CA ALA A 97 -18.05 -3.58 17.06
C ALA A 97 -16.64 -3.30 17.58
N VAL A 98 -16.07 -4.21 18.37
CA VAL A 98 -14.65 -4.13 18.81
C VAL A 98 -13.68 -4.20 17.64
N GLU A 99 -13.96 -5.03 16.63
CA GLU A 99 -13.19 -5.05 15.40
C GLU A 99 -13.28 -3.70 14.66
N GLY A 100 -14.47 -3.12 14.58
CA GLY A 100 -14.66 -1.80 13.99
C GLY A 100 -13.88 -0.70 14.70
N ILE A 101 -13.76 -0.74 16.02
CA ILE A 101 -12.94 0.21 16.80
C ILE A 101 -11.45 0.05 16.43
N LYS A 102 -10.94 -1.20 16.33
CA LYS A 102 -9.56 -1.46 15.87
C LYS A 102 -9.31 -0.94 14.46
N MET A 103 -10.34 -0.81 13.64
CA MET A 103 -10.28 -0.28 12.27
C MET A 103 -10.53 1.23 12.18
N GLY A 104 -10.61 1.93 13.32
CA GLY A 104 -10.67 3.39 13.35
C GLY A 104 -12.07 3.97 13.58
N ALA A 105 -13.08 3.19 13.98
CA ALA A 105 -14.31 3.73 14.53
C ALA A 105 -14.00 4.37 15.90
N PHE A 106 -14.68 5.47 16.20
CA PHE A 106 -14.49 6.20 17.45
C PHE A 106 -15.12 5.49 18.65
N ASP A 107 -16.34 4.97 18.45
CA ASP A 107 -17.11 4.27 19.49
C ASP A 107 -18.23 3.45 18.83
N TYR A 108 -19.01 2.75 19.62
CA TYR A 108 -20.22 2.07 19.15
C TYR A 108 -21.43 2.32 20.05
N VAL A 109 -22.62 2.17 19.48
CA VAL A 109 -23.90 2.34 20.17
C VAL A 109 -24.76 1.08 19.94
N LEU A 110 -25.32 0.53 21.03
CA LEU A 110 -26.23 -0.61 20.95
C LEU A 110 -27.66 -0.16 20.61
N LYS A 111 -28.30 -0.87 19.70
CA LYS A 111 -29.73 -0.70 19.39
C LYS A 111 -30.57 -1.69 20.25
N PRO A 112 -31.65 -1.24 20.92
CA PRO A 112 -32.08 0.16 21.09
C PRO A 112 -31.17 0.90 22.08
N TRP A 113 -30.90 2.17 21.80
CA TRP A 113 -30.02 3.00 22.62
C TRP A 113 -30.70 3.72 23.76
N ASN A 114 -29.92 4.06 24.77
CA ASN A 114 -30.31 5.08 25.77
C ASN A 114 -29.97 6.46 25.19
N ASN A 115 -30.94 7.38 25.20
CA ASN A 115 -30.82 8.69 24.56
C ASN A 115 -29.70 9.56 25.21
N GLU A 116 -29.53 9.51 26.53
CA GLU A 116 -28.50 10.26 27.23
C GLU A 116 -27.09 9.75 26.83
N LYS A 117 -26.93 8.44 26.81
CA LYS A 117 -25.66 7.81 26.42
C LYS A 117 -25.31 8.05 24.94
N LEU A 118 -26.31 8.02 24.05
CA LEU A 118 -26.12 8.35 22.63
C LEU A 118 -25.62 9.79 22.48
N LEU A 119 -26.27 10.75 23.17
CA LEU A 119 -25.87 12.15 23.11
C LEU A 119 -24.49 12.40 23.72
N GLU A 120 -24.12 11.70 24.79
CA GLU A 120 -22.78 11.78 25.39
C GLU A 120 -21.68 11.32 24.41
N ILE A 121 -21.89 10.19 23.74
CA ILE A 121 -20.94 9.66 22.76
C ILE A 121 -20.80 10.62 21.58
N ILE A 122 -21.93 11.14 21.05
CA ILE A 122 -21.90 12.08 19.93
C ILE A 122 -21.25 13.41 20.34
N ASP A 123 -21.47 13.89 21.55
CA ASP A 123 -20.83 15.10 22.05
C ASP A 123 -19.30 14.95 22.12
N LYS A 124 -18.81 13.81 22.60
CA LYS A 124 -17.39 13.47 22.58
C LYS A 124 -16.85 13.40 21.14
N ALA A 125 -17.59 12.78 20.24
CA ALA A 125 -17.22 12.66 18.83
C ALA A 125 -17.17 14.04 18.13
N VAL A 126 -18.15 14.92 18.38
CA VAL A 126 -18.14 16.30 17.85
C VAL A 126 -16.99 17.13 18.43
N ALA A 127 -16.67 16.94 19.71
CA ALA A 127 -15.52 17.61 20.32
C ALA A 127 -14.20 17.16 19.69
N GLU A 128 -14.07 15.87 19.41
CA GLU A 128 -12.90 15.29 18.75
C GLU A 128 -12.80 15.75 17.29
N SER A 129 -13.91 15.73 16.53
CA SER A 129 -13.96 16.28 15.17
C SER A 129 -13.50 17.74 15.13
N ARG A 130 -13.88 18.56 16.13
CA ARG A 130 -13.44 19.97 16.24
C ARG A 130 -11.97 20.13 16.59
N LYS A 131 -11.39 19.21 17.35
CA LYS A 131 -9.94 19.21 17.60
C LYS A 131 -9.19 18.87 16.33
N ASN A 132 -9.70 17.89 15.56
CA ASN A 132 -9.17 17.51 14.26
C ASN A 132 -9.35 18.64 13.22
N SER A 133 -10.41 19.44 13.31
CA SER A 133 -10.65 20.64 12.47
C SER A 133 -9.82 21.84 12.88
N LYS A 134 -9.33 21.92 14.14
CA LYS A 134 -8.44 22.99 14.64
C LYS A 134 -6.96 22.67 14.45
N LYS A 135 -6.59 21.44 14.20
CA LYS A 135 -5.34 21.18 13.45
C LYS A 135 -5.54 21.88 12.11
N PRO A 136 -4.61 22.75 11.65
CA PRO A 136 -4.76 23.40 10.37
C PRO A 136 -5.25 22.33 9.40
N ILE A 137 -6.23 22.71 8.56
CA ILE A 137 -6.61 21.90 7.39
C ILE A 137 -5.28 21.41 6.89
N VAL A 138 -5.03 20.11 7.06
CA VAL A 138 -3.90 19.50 6.38
C VAL A 138 -4.30 19.77 4.95
N GLU A 139 -3.73 20.85 4.38
CA GLU A 139 -3.54 20.95 2.96
C GLU A 139 -3.36 19.52 2.53
N LYS A 140 -4.15 19.02 1.54
CA LYS A 140 -3.95 17.72 0.92
C LYS A 140 -2.52 17.35 1.22
N VAL A 141 -2.25 16.37 2.09
CA VAL A 141 -0.87 16.04 2.45
C VAL A 141 -0.28 15.82 1.09
N GLU A 142 0.39 16.84 0.56
CA GLU A 142 1.18 16.65 -0.62
C GLU A 142 2.07 15.52 -0.19
N LYS A 143 1.78 14.32 -0.70
CA LYS A 143 2.57 13.16 -0.37
C LYS A 143 3.99 13.62 -0.55
N ARG A 144 4.71 13.77 0.57
CA ARG A 144 6.09 14.22 0.55
C ARG A 144 6.86 13.16 -0.20
N TYR A 145 7.14 13.42 -1.47
CA TYR A 145 7.99 12.54 -2.25
C TYR A 145 9.43 12.83 -1.86
N PHE A 146 10.17 11.81 -1.52
CA PHE A 146 11.60 11.97 -1.38
C PHE A 146 12.22 12.15 -2.77
N VAL A 147 12.67 13.36 -3.04
CA VAL A 147 13.47 13.66 -4.25
C VAL A 147 14.93 13.55 -3.87
N GLY A 148 15.58 12.45 -4.28
CA GLY A 148 16.99 12.23 -4.02
C GLY A 148 17.90 13.29 -4.65
N THR A 149 19.14 13.31 -4.20
CA THR A 149 20.18 14.25 -4.64
C THR A 149 21.05 13.68 -5.77
N SER A 150 21.07 12.35 -5.93
CA SER A 150 21.88 11.68 -6.96
C SER A 150 21.49 12.10 -8.38
N GLN A 151 22.47 12.16 -9.25
CA GLN A 151 22.25 12.59 -10.64
C GLN A 151 21.31 11.66 -11.39
N LYS A 152 21.39 10.34 -11.15
CA LYS A 152 20.54 9.34 -11.80
C LYS A 152 19.06 9.55 -11.46
N ILE A 153 18.74 9.78 -10.18
CA ILE A 153 17.35 9.97 -9.76
C ILE A 153 16.81 11.34 -10.22
N LYS A 154 17.63 12.39 -10.20
CA LYS A 154 17.25 13.70 -10.73
C LYS A 154 16.91 13.64 -12.22
N GLN A 155 17.66 12.85 -13.00
CA GLN A 155 17.34 12.62 -14.42
C GLN A 155 15.98 11.93 -14.58
N ALA A 156 15.70 10.90 -13.77
CA ALA A 156 14.41 10.20 -13.79
C ALA A 156 13.24 11.17 -13.46
N TYR A 157 13.37 11.98 -12.42
CA TYR A 157 12.37 13.00 -12.09
C TYR A 157 12.19 14.05 -13.19
N SER A 158 13.28 14.53 -13.79
CA SER A 158 13.22 15.49 -14.90
C SER A 158 12.46 14.93 -16.11
N ILE A 159 12.63 13.64 -16.42
CA ILE A 159 11.85 12.97 -17.47
C ILE A 159 10.39 12.85 -17.03
N ALA A 160 10.13 12.44 -15.78
CA ALA A 160 8.80 12.29 -15.22
C ALA A 160 8.00 13.60 -15.27
N GLU A 161 8.59 14.74 -14.89
CA GLU A 161 7.96 16.07 -14.95
C GLU A 161 7.60 16.50 -16.38
N ARG A 162 8.49 16.23 -17.34
CA ARG A 162 8.22 16.55 -18.75
C ARG A 162 7.11 15.70 -19.33
N VAL A 163 7.16 14.39 -19.08
CA VAL A 163 6.16 13.46 -19.61
C VAL A 163 4.81 13.60 -18.90
N ALA A 164 4.79 14.05 -17.64
CA ALA A 164 3.55 14.31 -16.90
C ALA A 164 2.61 15.28 -17.63
N LYS A 165 3.16 16.28 -18.31
CA LYS A 165 2.42 17.30 -19.08
C LYS A 165 1.83 16.79 -20.39
N THR A 166 2.02 15.51 -20.72
CA THR A 166 1.56 14.88 -21.96
C THR A 166 0.67 13.68 -21.65
N ASP A 167 -0.07 13.18 -22.66
CA ASP A 167 -0.80 11.92 -22.58
C ASP A 167 0.00 10.70 -23.07
N ALA A 168 1.32 10.84 -23.24
CA ALA A 168 2.19 9.75 -23.66
C ALA A 168 2.16 8.58 -22.64
N ASN A 169 2.17 7.35 -23.15
CA ASN A 169 2.34 6.18 -22.32
C ASN A 169 3.76 6.14 -21.74
N VAL A 170 3.87 5.68 -20.51
CA VAL A 170 5.15 5.60 -19.79
C VAL A 170 5.41 4.17 -19.35
N LEU A 171 6.62 3.69 -19.60
CA LEU A 171 7.13 2.44 -19.05
C LEU A 171 8.20 2.75 -18.00
N ILE A 172 7.97 2.33 -16.76
CA ILE A 172 8.90 2.49 -15.65
C ILE A 172 9.61 1.17 -15.42
N LEU A 173 10.92 1.16 -15.59
CA LEU A 173 11.79 0.01 -15.34
C LEU A 173 12.56 0.19 -14.03
N GLY A 174 12.72 -0.87 -13.28
CA GLY A 174 13.50 -0.86 -12.05
C GLY A 174 13.24 -2.05 -11.17
N GLU A 175 14.19 -2.40 -10.34
CA GLU A 175 14.11 -3.50 -9.39
C GLU A 175 12.92 -3.35 -8.43
N ASN A 176 12.56 -4.46 -7.77
CA ASN A 176 11.54 -4.42 -6.73
C ASN A 176 11.95 -3.48 -5.59
N GLY A 177 10.97 -2.70 -5.11
CA GLY A 177 11.20 -1.76 -4.02
C GLY A 177 11.92 -0.45 -4.39
N THR A 178 12.19 -0.16 -5.67
CA THR A 178 12.83 1.11 -6.10
C THR A 178 11.91 2.32 -6.05
N GLY A 179 10.58 2.11 -5.91
CA GLY A 179 9.58 3.17 -5.84
C GLY A 179 8.81 3.40 -7.15
N LYS A 180 8.67 2.38 -8.02
CA LYS A 180 7.93 2.47 -9.31
C LYS A 180 6.52 3.05 -9.13
N TYR A 181 5.80 2.60 -8.11
CA TYR A 181 4.47 3.14 -7.76
C TYR A 181 4.52 4.64 -7.44
N VAL A 182 5.46 5.07 -6.62
CA VAL A 182 5.64 6.48 -6.22
C VAL A 182 5.90 7.37 -7.45
N PHE A 183 6.69 6.88 -8.40
CA PHE A 183 6.94 7.58 -9.67
C PHE A 183 5.69 7.65 -10.55
N ALA A 184 4.91 6.57 -10.65
CA ALA A 184 3.66 6.58 -11.39
C ALA A 184 2.66 7.57 -10.79
N GLU A 185 2.54 7.60 -9.48
CA GLU A 185 1.71 8.55 -8.76
C GLU A 185 2.20 9.99 -8.93
N PHE A 186 3.51 10.24 -8.84
CA PHE A 186 4.13 11.54 -9.12
C PHE A 186 3.79 12.04 -10.52
N ILE A 187 3.91 11.19 -11.56
CA ILE A 187 3.55 11.55 -12.94
C ILE A 187 2.06 11.91 -13.03
N HIS A 188 1.18 11.18 -12.38
CA HIS A 188 -0.25 11.48 -12.37
C HIS A 188 -0.54 12.82 -11.68
N GLN A 189 0.03 13.07 -10.50
CA GLN A 189 -0.16 14.28 -9.70
C GLN A 189 0.30 15.55 -10.43
N HIS A 190 1.33 15.45 -11.28
CA HIS A 190 1.85 16.56 -12.09
C HIS A 190 1.26 16.64 -13.50
N SER A 191 0.22 15.82 -13.79
CA SER A 191 -0.43 15.76 -15.09
C SER A 191 -1.67 16.67 -15.17
N VAL A 192 -2.18 16.83 -16.40
CA VAL A 192 -3.47 17.49 -16.64
C VAL A 192 -4.64 16.69 -16.04
N ARG A 193 -4.43 15.40 -15.70
CA ARG A 193 -5.42 14.48 -15.12
C ARG A 193 -5.29 14.33 -13.60
N LYS A 194 -4.57 15.21 -12.92
CA LYS A 194 -4.27 15.12 -11.49
C LYS A 194 -5.50 15.05 -10.54
N ASN A 195 -6.64 15.55 -11.01
CA ASN A 195 -7.89 15.54 -10.25
C ASN A 195 -8.82 14.38 -10.66
N GLU A 196 -8.42 13.59 -11.66
CA GLU A 196 -9.15 12.44 -12.17
C GLU A 196 -8.70 11.14 -11.47
N PRO A 197 -9.40 10.02 -11.64
CA PRO A 197 -9.00 8.76 -10.98
C PRO A 197 -7.59 8.29 -11.33
N PHE A 198 -6.86 7.82 -10.31
CA PHE A 198 -5.62 7.06 -10.45
C PHE A 198 -5.89 5.61 -10.01
N VAL A 199 -5.96 4.70 -10.96
CA VAL A 199 -6.29 3.29 -10.71
C VAL A 199 -5.04 2.44 -10.79
N HIS A 200 -4.60 1.88 -9.67
CA HIS A 200 -3.48 0.94 -9.59
C HIS A 200 -3.98 -0.50 -9.79
N VAL A 201 -3.27 -1.25 -10.61
CA VAL A 201 -3.49 -2.68 -10.85
C VAL A 201 -2.16 -3.41 -10.78
N ASP A 202 -2.00 -4.23 -9.76
CA ASP A 202 -0.87 -5.16 -9.63
C ASP A 202 -1.19 -6.44 -10.42
N LEU A 203 -0.61 -6.56 -11.61
CA LEU A 203 -0.84 -7.67 -12.52
C LEU A 203 -0.18 -8.97 -12.04
N GLY A 204 0.85 -8.88 -11.20
CA GLY A 204 1.50 -10.03 -10.60
C GLY A 204 0.66 -10.72 -9.51
N SER A 205 -0.29 -10.00 -8.91
CA SER A 205 -1.19 -10.54 -7.88
C SER A 205 -2.46 -11.18 -8.43
N LEU A 206 -2.77 -10.98 -9.72
CA LEU A 206 -3.99 -11.49 -10.34
C LEU A 206 -3.78 -12.93 -10.86
N SER A 207 -4.68 -13.84 -10.48
CA SER A 207 -4.73 -15.14 -11.12
C SER A 207 -5.26 -15.04 -12.55
N ASP A 208 -4.81 -15.93 -13.44
CA ASP A 208 -5.21 -15.93 -14.85
C ASP A 208 -6.73 -15.88 -15.06
N ASN A 209 -7.48 -16.59 -14.22
CA ASN A 209 -8.94 -16.67 -14.29
C ASN A 209 -9.64 -15.35 -13.91
N LEU A 210 -9.01 -14.53 -13.07
CA LEU A 210 -9.58 -13.26 -12.61
C LEU A 210 -9.09 -12.07 -13.43
N PHE A 211 -8.00 -12.23 -14.15
CA PHE A 211 -7.34 -11.15 -14.90
C PHE A 211 -8.31 -10.41 -15.83
N GLU A 212 -9.04 -11.17 -16.66
CA GLU A 212 -9.96 -10.57 -17.62
C GLU A 212 -11.15 -9.87 -16.94
N SER A 213 -11.74 -10.53 -15.93
CA SER A 213 -12.87 -9.98 -15.20
C SER A 213 -12.51 -8.71 -14.42
N GLU A 214 -11.33 -8.68 -13.82
CA GLU A 214 -10.84 -7.51 -13.10
C GLU A 214 -10.51 -6.34 -14.06
N LEU A 215 -9.74 -6.60 -15.13
CA LEU A 215 -9.31 -5.53 -16.03
C LEU A 215 -10.44 -4.99 -16.90
N PHE A 216 -11.23 -5.89 -17.50
CA PHE A 216 -12.22 -5.51 -18.53
C PHE A 216 -13.64 -5.48 -18.01
N GLY A 217 -13.92 -6.06 -16.81
CA GLY A 217 -15.26 -6.17 -16.25
C GLY A 217 -16.09 -7.28 -16.89
N TYR A 218 -17.29 -7.48 -16.39
CA TYR A 218 -18.22 -8.51 -16.87
C TYR A 218 -19.69 -8.07 -16.75
N VAL A 219 -20.53 -8.68 -17.55
CA VAL A 219 -21.99 -8.55 -17.44
C VAL A 219 -22.57 -9.74 -16.68
N LYS A 220 -23.75 -9.56 -16.13
CA LYS A 220 -24.51 -10.62 -15.47
C LYS A 220 -24.63 -11.85 -16.37
N GLY A 221 -24.28 -13.03 -15.86
CA GLY A 221 -24.33 -14.29 -16.60
C GLY A 221 -23.09 -14.60 -17.45
N ALA A 222 -22.04 -13.76 -17.43
CA ALA A 222 -20.78 -14.02 -18.16
C ALA A 222 -20.08 -15.32 -17.67
N PHE A 223 -20.25 -15.69 -16.41
CA PHE A 223 -19.80 -16.94 -15.79
C PHE A 223 -20.70 -17.30 -14.61
N THR A 224 -20.51 -18.47 -14.00
CA THR A 224 -21.44 -19.08 -13.02
C THR A 224 -21.77 -18.14 -11.84
N ASP A 225 -20.81 -17.33 -11.37
CA ASP A 225 -20.98 -16.42 -10.24
C ASP A 225 -21.20 -14.95 -10.62
N ALA A 226 -21.36 -14.63 -11.90
CA ALA A 226 -21.61 -13.28 -12.37
C ALA A 226 -23.09 -12.86 -12.12
N LYS A 227 -23.39 -12.46 -10.88
CA LYS A 227 -24.76 -12.09 -10.44
C LYS A 227 -25.19 -10.69 -10.87
N THR A 228 -24.23 -9.78 -11.07
CA THR A 228 -24.44 -8.36 -11.42
C THR A 228 -23.45 -7.92 -12.48
N ASP A 229 -23.79 -6.86 -13.22
CA ASP A 229 -22.85 -6.17 -14.09
C ASP A 229 -21.77 -5.49 -13.24
N THR A 230 -20.49 -5.71 -13.58
CA THR A 230 -19.36 -5.14 -12.85
C THR A 230 -18.40 -4.46 -13.81
N PRO A 231 -18.10 -3.15 -13.62
CA PRO A 231 -17.12 -2.44 -14.43
C PRO A 231 -15.70 -2.94 -14.12
N GLY A 232 -14.85 -2.98 -15.16
CA GLY A 232 -13.45 -3.33 -15.01
C GLY A 232 -12.57 -2.14 -14.59
N ARG A 233 -11.30 -2.42 -14.30
CA ARG A 233 -10.31 -1.40 -13.90
C ARG A 233 -10.11 -0.31 -14.96
N PHE A 234 -10.20 -0.66 -16.25
CA PHE A 234 -10.14 0.32 -17.34
C PHE A 234 -11.32 1.29 -17.31
N GLU A 235 -12.54 0.80 -17.06
CA GLU A 235 -13.71 1.67 -16.93
C GLU A 235 -13.61 2.56 -15.68
N ASN A 236 -13.11 2.03 -14.57
CA ASN A 236 -12.90 2.79 -13.33
C ASN A 236 -11.85 3.89 -13.48
N ALA A 237 -10.90 3.73 -14.41
CA ALA A 237 -9.88 4.74 -14.73
C ALA A 237 -10.32 5.77 -15.78
N GLN A 238 -11.60 5.76 -16.18
CA GLN A 238 -12.11 6.66 -17.23
C GLN A 238 -11.79 8.13 -16.94
N ASN A 239 -11.26 8.83 -17.93
CA ASN A 239 -10.72 10.19 -17.92
C ASN A 239 -9.43 10.36 -17.07
N GLY A 240 -9.06 9.36 -16.31
CA GLY A 240 -7.91 9.36 -15.41
C GLY A 240 -6.67 8.66 -15.95
N THR A 241 -5.97 8.00 -15.05
CA THR A 241 -4.74 7.25 -15.33
C THR A 241 -4.88 5.83 -14.75
N ILE A 242 -4.53 4.83 -15.55
CA ILE A 242 -4.33 3.47 -15.06
C ILE A 242 -2.83 3.18 -14.94
N PHE A 243 -2.43 2.66 -13.78
CA PHE A 243 -1.08 2.20 -13.53
C PHE A 243 -1.08 0.67 -13.48
N LEU A 244 -0.39 0.06 -14.47
CA LEU A 244 -0.26 -1.38 -14.64
C LEU A 244 1.10 -1.79 -14.09
N ASP A 245 1.12 -2.27 -12.85
CA ASP A 245 2.35 -2.74 -12.21
C ASP A 245 2.64 -4.19 -12.57
N GLU A 246 3.93 -4.55 -12.64
CA GLU A 246 4.43 -5.87 -13.02
C GLU A 246 3.89 -6.36 -14.38
N ILE A 247 3.92 -5.46 -15.40
CA ILE A 247 3.39 -5.71 -16.75
C ILE A 247 4.07 -6.91 -17.45
N GLY A 248 5.31 -7.25 -17.08
CA GLY A 248 6.04 -8.43 -17.58
C GLY A 248 5.38 -9.76 -17.18
N ASN A 249 4.60 -9.79 -16.09
CA ASN A 249 3.99 -11.03 -15.60
C ASN A 249 2.68 -11.42 -16.31
N ILE A 250 2.24 -10.64 -17.31
CA ILE A 250 1.00 -10.93 -18.04
C ILE A 250 1.19 -12.17 -18.93
N PRO A 251 0.34 -13.22 -18.83
CA PRO A 251 0.35 -14.35 -19.73
C PRO A 251 0.22 -13.95 -21.20
N LEU A 252 0.92 -14.62 -22.09
CA LEU A 252 1.03 -14.27 -23.52
C LEU A 252 -0.34 -14.15 -24.21
N HIS A 253 -1.32 -14.99 -23.86
CA HIS A 253 -2.67 -14.95 -24.44
C HIS A 253 -3.45 -13.69 -24.02
N LEU A 254 -3.18 -13.12 -22.83
CA LEU A 254 -3.82 -11.90 -22.32
C LEU A 254 -3.16 -10.62 -22.86
N GLN A 255 -1.88 -10.69 -23.26
CA GLN A 255 -1.19 -9.57 -23.88
C GLN A 255 -1.89 -9.11 -25.17
N SER A 256 -2.48 -10.03 -25.96
CA SER A 256 -3.22 -9.71 -27.18
C SER A 256 -4.50 -8.91 -26.88
N LYS A 257 -5.21 -9.23 -25.79
CA LYS A 257 -6.40 -8.50 -25.35
C LYS A 257 -6.05 -7.11 -24.86
N LEU A 258 -5.00 -7.00 -24.05
CA LEU A 258 -4.50 -5.72 -23.60
C LEU A 258 -4.10 -4.84 -24.79
N LEU A 259 -3.32 -5.38 -25.74
CA LEU A 259 -2.94 -4.66 -26.95
C LEU A 259 -4.15 -4.15 -27.72
N HIS A 260 -5.21 -4.96 -27.87
CA HIS A 260 -6.44 -4.54 -28.54
C HIS A 260 -7.07 -3.31 -27.85
N VAL A 261 -7.20 -3.34 -26.53
CA VAL A 261 -7.73 -2.20 -25.75
C VAL A 261 -6.87 -0.95 -25.95
N LEU A 262 -5.54 -1.08 -25.94
CA LEU A 262 -4.61 0.03 -26.11
C LEU A 262 -4.65 0.64 -27.54
N GLN A 263 -4.92 -0.19 -28.55
CA GLN A 263 -4.99 0.24 -29.94
C GLN A 263 -6.32 0.90 -30.27
N THR A 264 -7.43 0.26 -29.90
CA THR A 264 -8.79 0.71 -30.23
C THR A 264 -9.31 1.78 -29.30
N LYS A 265 -8.69 1.96 -28.13
CA LYS A 265 -9.20 2.79 -27.03
C LYS A 265 -10.64 2.45 -26.68
N THR A 266 -10.96 1.16 -26.66
CA THR A 266 -12.26 0.65 -26.27
C THR A 266 -12.09 -0.57 -25.37
N VAL A 267 -13.04 -0.80 -24.48
CA VAL A 267 -13.13 -2.00 -23.65
C VAL A 267 -14.46 -2.71 -23.89
N THR A 268 -14.42 -4.04 -23.89
CA THR A 268 -15.62 -4.89 -23.96
C THR A 268 -15.63 -5.78 -22.73
N ARG A 269 -16.74 -5.76 -21.98
CA ARG A 269 -16.90 -6.62 -20.80
C ARG A 269 -17.05 -8.09 -21.21
N LEU A 270 -16.63 -9.00 -20.34
CA LEU A 270 -16.87 -10.42 -20.55
C LEU A 270 -18.36 -10.70 -20.63
N GLY A 271 -18.74 -11.56 -21.59
CA GLY A 271 -20.16 -11.90 -21.85
C GLY A 271 -20.93 -10.86 -22.67
N GLU A 272 -20.29 -9.81 -23.18
CA GLU A 272 -20.90 -8.77 -23.99
C GLU A 272 -20.13 -8.57 -25.31
N SER A 273 -20.80 -8.03 -26.33
CA SER A 273 -20.18 -7.60 -27.59
C SER A 273 -20.05 -6.08 -27.74
N LYS A 274 -20.63 -5.32 -26.80
CA LYS A 274 -20.67 -3.86 -26.87
C LYS A 274 -19.32 -3.26 -26.46
N ALA A 275 -18.64 -2.62 -27.40
CA ALA A 275 -17.42 -1.85 -27.11
C ALA A 275 -17.77 -0.50 -26.47
N ARG A 276 -17.04 -0.16 -25.40
CA ARG A 276 -17.14 1.12 -24.67
C ARG A 276 -15.89 1.95 -24.93
N PRO A 277 -16.02 3.23 -25.32
CA PRO A 277 -14.85 4.09 -25.55
C PRO A 277 -14.12 4.38 -24.23
N LEU A 278 -12.79 4.37 -24.29
CA LEU A 278 -11.90 4.66 -23.18
C LEU A 278 -11.08 5.94 -23.46
N ASN A 279 -11.04 6.82 -22.47
CA ASN A 279 -10.13 7.95 -22.41
C ASN A 279 -9.25 7.80 -21.18
N VAL A 280 -8.24 6.93 -21.26
CA VAL A 280 -7.39 6.57 -20.11
C VAL A 280 -5.92 6.75 -20.51
N ARG A 281 -5.15 7.40 -19.65
CA ARG A 281 -3.69 7.47 -19.75
C ARG A 281 -3.09 6.21 -19.13
N ILE A 282 -2.04 5.66 -19.74
CA ILE A 282 -1.41 4.42 -19.30
C ILE A 282 -0.01 4.67 -18.79
N ILE A 283 0.26 4.19 -17.59
CA ILE A 283 1.59 4.07 -17.02
C ILE A 283 1.79 2.60 -16.70
N SER A 284 2.88 2.01 -17.14
CA SER A 284 3.22 0.61 -16.88
C SER A 284 4.54 0.50 -16.14
N ALA A 285 4.72 -0.55 -15.34
CA ALA A 285 5.99 -0.81 -14.67
C ALA A 285 6.33 -2.29 -14.68
N THR A 286 7.63 -2.60 -14.65
CA THR A 286 8.15 -3.96 -14.47
C THR A 286 9.54 -3.96 -13.88
N ASN A 287 9.90 -5.04 -13.19
CA ASN A 287 11.26 -5.33 -12.74
C ASN A 287 12.00 -6.29 -13.70
N ASN A 288 11.29 -6.89 -14.68
CA ASN A 288 11.83 -7.85 -15.63
C ASN A 288 12.63 -7.16 -16.74
N ASP A 289 13.62 -7.85 -17.28
CA ASP A 289 14.23 -7.44 -18.54
C ASP A 289 13.28 -7.74 -19.71
N ILE A 290 12.35 -6.80 -19.93
CA ILE A 290 11.29 -6.95 -20.93
C ILE A 290 11.86 -7.11 -22.36
N LYS A 291 13.07 -6.59 -22.63
CA LYS A 291 13.75 -6.74 -23.92
C LYS A 291 14.23 -8.17 -24.13
N ALA A 292 14.73 -8.79 -23.06
CA ALA A 292 15.08 -10.23 -23.09
C ALA A 292 13.81 -11.10 -23.22
N GLU A 293 12.71 -10.74 -22.54
CA GLU A 293 11.43 -11.45 -22.66
C GLU A 293 10.85 -11.40 -24.07
N VAL A 294 10.98 -10.27 -24.78
CA VAL A 294 10.59 -10.17 -26.20
C VAL A 294 11.44 -11.11 -27.06
N LYS A 295 12.76 -11.14 -26.87
CA LYS A 295 13.66 -12.08 -27.60
C LYS A 295 13.27 -13.54 -27.36
N ASN A 296 12.88 -13.88 -26.15
CA ASN A 296 12.45 -15.21 -25.74
C ASN A 296 10.99 -15.52 -26.10
N LYS A 297 10.27 -14.60 -26.76
CA LYS A 297 8.85 -14.72 -27.15
C LYS A 297 7.89 -14.91 -25.96
N ILE A 298 8.27 -14.47 -24.77
CA ILE A 298 7.46 -14.45 -23.55
C ILE A 298 6.59 -13.18 -23.53
N PHE A 299 7.14 -12.08 -24.05
CA PHE A 299 6.43 -10.81 -24.19
C PHE A 299 6.33 -10.41 -25.66
N ARG A 300 5.18 -9.83 -26.05
CA ARG A 300 4.95 -9.40 -27.45
C ARG A 300 5.63 -8.08 -27.73
N GLU A 301 6.33 -8.03 -28.84
CA GLU A 301 7.04 -6.83 -29.30
C GLU A 301 6.07 -5.67 -29.63
N ASP A 302 4.93 -5.98 -30.24
CA ASP A 302 3.90 -4.99 -30.60
C ASP A 302 3.26 -4.34 -29.36
N LEU A 303 3.06 -5.11 -28.28
CA LEU A 303 2.60 -4.58 -27.01
C LEU A 303 3.67 -3.68 -26.38
N LEU A 304 4.93 -4.09 -26.39
CA LEU A 304 6.04 -3.28 -25.88
C LEU A 304 6.09 -1.91 -26.57
N TYR A 305 6.03 -1.86 -27.89
CA TYR A 305 6.02 -0.57 -28.63
C TYR A 305 4.81 0.30 -28.25
N ARG A 306 3.69 -0.30 -27.89
CA ARG A 306 2.49 0.44 -27.55
C ARG A 306 2.54 1.05 -26.15
N ILE A 307 3.16 0.38 -25.17
CA ILE A 307 3.28 0.86 -23.77
C ILE A 307 4.53 1.71 -23.54
N ASN A 308 5.58 1.54 -24.35
CA ASN A 308 6.88 2.18 -24.19
C ASN A 308 7.05 3.39 -25.13
N THR A 309 6.18 4.41 -25.02
CA THR A 309 6.40 5.69 -25.70
C THR A 309 7.52 6.47 -25.02
N MET A 310 7.58 6.43 -23.69
CA MET A 310 8.65 7.02 -22.87
C MET A 310 9.09 6.00 -21.82
N GLU A 311 10.39 5.77 -21.74
CA GLU A 311 11.01 4.88 -20.76
C GLU A 311 11.66 5.69 -19.62
N ILE A 312 11.38 5.27 -18.38
CA ILE A 312 12.01 5.83 -17.18
C ILE A 312 12.67 4.67 -16.43
N ASN A 313 13.99 4.73 -16.30
CA ASN A 313 14.77 3.75 -15.55
C ASN A 313 15.02 4.26 -14.14
N LEU A 314 14.52 3.54 -13.13
CA LEU A 314 14.78 3.82 -11.73
C LEU A 314 16.00 3.07 -11.25
N PRO A 315 17.06 3.77 -10.85
CA PRO A 315 18.26 3.11 -10.34
C PRO A 315 17.98 2.41 -9.02
N PRO A 316 18.57 1.22 -8.78
CA PRO A 316 18.52 0.59 -7.48
C PRO A 316 19.24 1.47 -6.44
N LEU A 317 18.88 1.30 -5.17
CA LEU A 317 19.34 2.17 -4.08
C LEU A 317 20.86 2.15 -3.93
N ARG A 318 21.51 1.00 -4.15
CA ARG A 318 22.99 0.84 -4.14
C ARG A 318 23.74 1.67 -5.20
N GLU A 319 23.05 2.08 -6.28
CA GLU A 319 23.61 2.93 -7.34
C GLU A 319 23.38 4.42 -7.11
N ARG A 320 22.72 4.80 -6.01
CA ARG A 320 22.47 6.19 -5.58
C ARG A 320 22.84 6.36 -4.11
N LYS A 321 24.10 6.07 -3.78
CA LYS A 321 24.60 6.03 -2.40
C LYS A 321 24.37 7.33 -1.65
N GLU A 322 24.48 8.47 -2.34
CA GLU A 322 24.24 9.79 -1.77
C GLU A 322 22.80 9.97 -1.25
N ASP A 323 21.87 9.15 -1.72
CA ASP A 323 20.47 9.23 -1.34
C ASP A 323 20.14 8.29 -0.18
N ILE A 324 21.01 7.33 0.19
CA ILE A 324 20.71 6.29 1.18
C ILE A 324 20.41 6.89 2.55
N VAL A 325 21.34 7.66 3.11
CA VAL A 325 21.17 8.25 4.45
C VAL A 325 20.03 9.26 4.50
N PRO A 326 19.91 10.20 3.54
CA PRO A 326 18.75 11.09 3.47
C PRO A 326 17.42 10.34 3.33
N MET A 327 17.37 9.26 2.53
CA MET A 327 16.18 8.42 2.36
C MET A 327 15.84 7.70 3.66
N ALA A 328 16.82 7.12 4.35
CA ALA A 328 16.62 6.45 5.63
C ALA A 328 16.03 7.40 6.68
N ASN A 329 16.54 8.63 6.78
CA ASN A 329 15.97 9.64 7.68
C ASN A 329 14.54 10.01 7.31
N PHE A 330 14.25 10.19 6.02
CA PHE A 330 12.91 10.48 5.53
C PHE A 330 11.92 9.33 5.85
N VAL A 331 12.33 8.09 5.64
CA VAL A 331 11.54 6.89 5.96
C VAL A 331 11.30 6.80 7.47
N LEU A 332 12.33 7.06 8.28
CA LEU A 332 12.21 7.06 9.74
C LEU A 332 11.20 8.11 10.21
N GLU A 333 11.26 9.33 9.67
CA GLU A 333 10.31 10.40 9.98
C GLU A 333 8.87 9.98 9.64
N GLN A 334 8.63 9.40 8.46
CA GLN A 334 7.31 8.94 8.05
C GLN A 334 6.77 7.81 8.92
N ILE A 335 7.63 6.84 9.29
CA ILE A 335 7.24 5.73 10.14
C ILE A 335 6.95 6.23 11.56
N ALA A 336 7.78 7.10 12.11
CA ALA A 336 7.55 7.70 13.42
C ALA A 336 6.23 8.50 13.46
N GLU A 337 5.92 9.28 12.43
CA GLU A 337 4.63 9.98 12.27
C GLU A 337 3.45 8.98 12.26
N LYS A 338 3.57 7.87 11.51
CA LYS A 338 2.55 6.80 11.41
C LYS A 338 2.20 6.20 12.78
N TYR A 339 3.20 6.06 13.66
CA TYR A 339 3.05 5.51 15.01
C TYR A 339 2.81 6.59 16.08
N ASN A 340 2.63 7.87 15.71
CA ASN A 340 2.48 9.02 16.60
C ASN A 340 3.65 9.15 17.60
N GLN A 341 4.85 8.87 17.13
CA GLN A 341 6.09 8.98 17.88
C GLN A 341 6.93 10.13 17.33
N GLU A 342 7.65 10.82 18.20
CA GLU A 342 8.44 12.00 17.83
C GLU A 342 9.91 11.81 18.25
N ASN A 343 10.80 12.59 17.60
CA ASN A 343 12.22 12.67 17.96
C ASN A 343 13.03 11.37 17.77
N TRP A 344 12.65 10.53 16.82
CA TRP A 344 13.45 9.38 16.44
C TRP A 344 14.65 9.78 15.59
N ARG A 345 15.79 9.13 15.83
CA ARG A 345 17.03 9.34 15.07
C ARG A 345 17.84 8.04 14.98
N PHE A 346 18.71 7.99 13.99
CA PHE A 346 19.76 6.97 13.96
C PHE A 346 20.91 7.35 14.89
N GLU A 347 21.65 6.36 15.37
CA GLU A 347 22.94 6.58 16.03
C GLU A 347 23.91 7.28 15.08
N GLU A 348 24.84 8.09 15.62
CA GLU A 348 25.83 8.85 14.83
C GLU A 348 26.72 7.96 13.95
N ASN A 349 26.98 6.73 14.38
CA ASN A 349 27.79 5.74 13.69
C ASN A 349 27.01 4.94 12.64
N ALA A 350 25.70 5.09 12.50
CA ALA A 350 24.89 4.27 11.60
C ALA A 350 25.09 4.61 10.10
N ALA A 351 25.42 5.85 9.77
CA ALA A 351 25.51 6.32 8.39
C ALA A 351 26.47 5.48 7.51
N PRO A 352 27.71 5.15 7.90
CA PRO A 352 28.61 4.32 7.10
C PRO A 352 28.07 2.92 6.82
N TYR A 353 27.34 2.32 7.77
CA TYR A 353 26.74 0.99 7.61
C TYR A 353 25.55 1.03 6.65
N LEU A 354 24.68 2.05 6.78
CA LEU A 354 23.59 2.26 5.85
C LEU A 354 24.08 2.40 4.39
N GLU A 355 25.17 3.15 4.16
CA GLU A 355 25.75 3.38 2.82
C GLU A 355 26.41 2.13 2.23
N LYS A 356 27.04 1.30 3.07
CA LYS A 356 27.72 0.07 2.65
C LYS A 356 26.74 -1.09 2.39
N TYR A 357 25.60 -1.10 3.06
CA TYR A 357 24.64 -2.17 2.92
C TYR A 357 24.05 -2.20 1.50
N PRO A 358 23.89 -3.38 0.85
CA PRO A 358 23.57 -3.48 -0.57
C PRO A 358 22.13 -3.17 -0.92
N TRP A 359 21.22 -3.15 0.05
CA TRP A 359 19.79 -2.87 -0.14
C TRP A 359 19.19 -3.63 -1.32
N LYS A 360 19.31 -4.96 -1.34
CA LYS A 360 18.80 -5.82 -2.42
C LYS A 360 17.31 -5.66 -2.66
N GLY A 361 16.53 -5.39 -1.60
CA GLY A 361 15.10 -5.06 -1.67
C GLY A 361 14.82 -3.54 -1.77
N ASN A 362 15.87 -2.73 -1.99
CA ASN A 362 15.78 -1.28 -2.20
C ASN A 362 15.06 -0.54 -1.05
N VAL A 363 14.20 0.43 -1.38
CA VAL A 363 13.48 1.25 -0.39
C VAL A 363 12.48 0.41 0.43
N ARG A 364 11.84 -0.59 -0.17
CA ARG A 364 10.91 -1.48 0.56
C ARG A 364 11.62 -2.27 1.66
N GLU A 365 12.84 -2.74 1.41
CA GLU A 365 13.66 -3.38 2.45
C GLU A 365 14.04 -2.39 3.54
N MET A 366 14.44 -1.16 3.17
CA MET A 366 14.77 -0.09 4.10
C MET A 366 13.58 0.26 5.00
N GLU A 367 12.39 0.44 4.43
CA GLU A 367 11.15 0.69 5.17
C GLU A 367 10.88 -0.42 6.20
N ASN A 368 10.95 -1.68 5.79
CA ASN A 368 10.70 -2.82 6.67
C ASN A 368 11.73 -2.91 7.81
N LYS A 369 13.01 -2.70 7.52
CA LYS A 369 14.08 -2.74 8.53
C LYS A 369 13.95 -1.59 9.54
N ILE A 370 13.65 -0.38 9.06
CA ILE A 370 13.46 0.79 9.93
C ILE A 370 12.18 0.63 10.76
N GLU A 371 11.08 0.15 10.18
CA GLU A 371 9.83 -0.09 10.91
C GLU A 371 10.03 -1.13 12.02
N ARG A 372 10.71 -2.24 11.70
CA ARG A 372 11.06 -3.26 12.70
C ARG A 372 11.95 -2.69 13.81
N ALA A 373 12.98 -1.94 13.44
CA ALA A 373 13.90 -1.33 14.41
C ALA A 373 13.18 -0.35 15.35
N LEU A 374 12.28 0.50 14.80
CA LEU A 374 11.49 1.44 15.60
C LEU A 374 10.56 0.73 16.60
N ILE A 375 9.98 -0.42 16.21
CA ILE A 375 9.09 -1.20 17.10
C ILE A 375 9.86 -1.88 18.22
N LEU A 376 11.12 -2.28 17.97
CA LEU A 376 11.92 -3.09 18.90
C LEU A 376 12.88 -2.26 19.78
N ALA A 377 13.22 -1.04 19.39
CA ALA A 377 14.15 -0.20 20.14
C ALA A 377 13.52 0.36 21.41
N ASP A 378 14.28 0.31 22.50
CA ASP A 378 13.82 0.79 23.82
C ASP A 378 13.91 2.32 23.99
N ASN A 379 14.69 3.00 23.15
CA ASN A 379 14.92 4.44 23.18
C ASN A 379 14.61 5.03 21.79
N ASN A 380 14.34 6.35 21.72
CA ASN A 380 14.08 7.03 20.45
C ASN A 380 15.33 7.13 19.53
N THR A 381 16.18 6.11 19.56
CA THR A 381 17.43 6.04 18.79
C THR A 381 17.57 4.63 18.22
N ILE A 382 17.76 4.54 16.90
CA ILE A 382 17.94 3.27 16.20
C ILE A 382 19.44 3.02 16.02
N SER A 383 19.92 1.91 16.57
CA SER A 383 21.29 1.43 16.40
C SER A 383 21.44 0.60 15.12
N VAL A 384 22.68 0.35 14.73
CA VAL A 384 23.01 -0.55 13.61
C VAL A 384 22.56 -1.99 13.89
N HIS A 385 22.56 -2.40 15.15
CA HIS A 385 22.06 -3.71 15.59
C HIS A 385 20.54 -3.84 15.39
N ASP A 386 19.78 -2.80 15.73
CA ASP A 386 18.31 -2.80 15.55
C ASP A 386 17.93 -2.95 14.08
N LEU A 387 18.74 -2.39 13.17
CA LEU A 387 18.56 -2.49 11.73
C LEU A 387 18.90 -3.87 11.15
N ASP A 388 19.66 -4.70 11.90
CA ASP A 388 20.10 -6.03 11.44
C ASP A 388 20.87 -5.95 10.08
N ILE A 389 21.86 -5.04 10.02
CA ILE A 389 22.70 -4.78 8.84
C ILE A 389 24.21 -5.03 9.09
N LEU A 390 24.58 -5.50 10.28
CA LEU A 390 25.97 -5.73 10.67
C LEU A 390 26.61 -6.97 10.02
N ASP A 391 25.84 -8.04 9.84
CA ASP A 391 26.36 -9.32 9.33
C ASP A 391 26.86 -9.26 7.87
N PHE A 392 26.74 -8.10 7.24
CA PHE A 392 27.13 -7.93 5.83
C PHE A 392 28.66 -7.71 5.66
N GLU A 393 29.35 -7.16 6.65
CA GLU A 393 30.81 -6.97 6.58
C GLU A 393 31.56 -8.31 6.58
N GLU A 394 31.07 -9.33 7.29
CA GLU A 394 31.71 -10.66 7.31
C GLU A 394 31.61 -11.42 5.97
N ILE A 395 30.63 -11.09 5.10
CA ILE A 395 30.38 -11.82 3.85
C ILE A 395 31.21 -11.27 2.66
N GLN A 396 31.56 -9.98 2.64
CA GLN A 396 32.30 -9.39 1.52
C GLN A 396 33.84 -9.34 1.70
N GLU A 397 34.37 -9.42 2.92
CA GLU A 397 35.83 -9.43 3.11
C GLU A 397 36.49 -10.75 2.79
N ASN A 398 35.76 -11.81 2.40
CA ASN A 398 36.24 -13.17 2.44
C ASN A 398 36.47 -13.90 1.11
N ASP A 399 36.38 -13.26 -0.06
CA ASP A 399 36.68 -13.99 -1.30
C ASP A 399 38.16 -13.96 -1.71
N GLU A 400 39.03 -13.16 -1.07
CA GLU A 400 40.48 -13.13 -1.36
C GLU A 400 41.39 -12.99 -0.13
N ASN A 401 40.95 -13.31 1.09
CA ASN A 401 41.78 -13.13 2.29
C ASN A 401 42.47 -14.43 2.66
N PRO A 402 43.81 -14.42 2.87
CA PRO A 402 44.60 -15.59 3.38
C PRO A 402 44.05 -16.20 4.68
N LEU A 403 43.31 -15.41 5.49
CA LEU A 403 42.61 -15.87 6.69
C LEU A 403 41.47 -16.84 6.39
N SER A 404 40.76 -16.68 5.26
CA SER A 404 39.66 -17.59 4.86
C SER A 404 40.17 -18.97 4.45
N GLU A 405 41.35 -19.05 3.83
CA GLU A 405 42.00 -20.34 3.52
C GLU A 405 42.46 -21.02 4.80
N LEU A 406 42.97 -20.27 5.76
CA LEU A 406 43.39 -20.79 7.09
C LEU A 406 42.15 -21.30 7.86
N GLU A 407 41.07 -20.56 7.87
CA GLU A 407 39.81 -20.96 8.52
C GLU A 407 39.23 -22.22 7.88
N LYS A 408 39.17 -22.27 6.53
CA LYS A 408 38.76 -23.46 5.77
C LYS A 408 39.59 -24.67 6.11
N THR A 409 40.91 -24.51 6.10
CA THR A 409 41.88 -25.58 6.43
C THR A 409 41.74 -26.04 7.89
N ALA A 410 41.45 -25.12 8.82
CA ALA A 410 41.24 -25.46 10.22
C ALA A 410 39.93 -26.27 10.40
N ILE A 411 38.85 -25.88 9.72
CA ILE A 411 37.57 -26.60 9.76
C ILE A 411 37.71 -27.99 9.11
N GLU A 412 38.37 -28.10 7.98
CA GLU A 412 38.64 -29.39 7.31
C GLU A 412 39.45 -30.35 8.22
N LYS A 413 40.52 -29.86 8.83
CA LYS A 413 41.32 -30.65 9.76
C LYS A 413 40.53 -31.11 10.99
N ALA A 414 39.73 -30.23 11.57
CA ALA A 414 38.90 -30.55 12.73
C ALA A 414 37.77 -31.54 12.36
N LEU A 415 37.14 -31.40 11.20
CA LEU A 415 36.16 -32.36 10.68
C LEU A 415 36.77 -33.74 10.44
N PHE A 416 37.92 -33.77 9.81
CA PHE A 416 38.68 -35.03 9.58
C PHE A 416 39.06 -35.69 10.92
N LYS A 417 39.58 -34.95 11.85
CA LYS A 417 40.00 -35.43 13.19
C LYS A 417 38.81 -36.03 13.99
N HIS A 418 37.64 -35.46 13.86
CA HIS A 418 36.43 -35.91 14.55
C HIS A 418 35.52 -36.77 13.68
N HIS A 419 36.02 -37.29 12.55
CA HIS A 419 35.26 -38.17 11.65
C HIS A 419 33.87 -37.61 11.28
N GLY A 420 33.77 -36.30 10.96
CA GLY A 420 32.52 -35.63 10.61
C GLY A 420 31.58 -35.29 11.76
N ASN A 421 31.99 -35.50 13.00
CA ASN A 421 31.15 -35.19 14.17
C ASN A 421 31.08 -33.67 14.43
N ILE A 422 30.03 -33.05 13.94
CA ILE A 422 29.77 -31.61 14.03
C ILE A 422 29.82 -31.04 15.44
N SER A 423 29.35 -31.81 16.43
CA SER A 423 29.32 -31.36 17.83
C SER A 423 30.73 -31.21 18.42
N LYS A 424 31.58 -32.22 18.22
CA LYS A 424 32.99 -32.22 18.70
C LYS A 424 33.83 -31.23 17.90
N THR A 425 33.60 -31.12 16.62
CA THR A 425 34.26 -30.15 15.73
C THR A 425 33.95 -28.70 16.15
N ALA A 426 32.69 -28.39 16.43
CA ALA A 426 32.30 -27.06 16.91
C ALA A 426 32.90 -26.72 18.24
N GLU A 427 32.97 -27.68 19.19
CA GLU A 427 33.58 -27.50 20.50
C GLU A 427 35.09 -27.24 20.39
N GLU A 428 35.83 -27.99 19.55
CA GLU A 428 37.26 -27.78 19.33
C GLU A 428 37.58 -26.41 18.72
N LEU A 429 36.72 -25.95 17.81
CA LEU A 429 36.93 -24.68 17.14
C LEU A 429 36.31 -23.48 17.88
N GLY A 430 35.71 -23.69 19.06
CA GLY A 430 35.07 -22.65 19.85
C GLY A 430 33.82 -22.04 19.21
N LEU A 431 33.17 -22.81 18.31
CA LEU A 431 32.02 -22.35 17.54
C LEU A 431 30.70 -22.99 18.05
N SER A 432 29.59 -22.30 17.83
CA SER A 432 28.28 -22.96 17.96
C SER A 432 28.06 -23.91 16.78
N ARG A 433 27.25 -24.98 16.97
CA ARG A 433 26.87 -25.92 15.87
C ARG A 433 26.28 -25.20 14.66
N ALA A 434 25.41 -24.20 14.89
CA ALA A 434 24.79 -23.42 13.83
C ALA A 434 25.83 -22.56 13.06
N ALA A 435 26.85 -22.05 13.75
CA ALA A 435 27.95 -21.30 13.16
C ALA A 435 28.86 -22.20 12.30
N LEU A 436 29.11 -23.43 12.74
CA LEU A 436 29.91 -24.41 12.01
C LEU A 436 29.16 -24.88 10.74
N TYR A 437 27.86 -25.17 10.83
CA TYR A 437 27.08 -25.55 9.63
C TYR A 437 27.12 -24.46 8.56
N ARG A 438 26.93 -23.19 8.93
CA ARG A 438 27.03 -22.06 7.98
C ARG A 438 28.40 -21.97 7.29
N ARG A 439 29.50 -22.27 8.02
CA ARG A 439 30.86 -22.25 7.47
C ARG A 439 31.12 -23.45 6.56
N ILE A 440 30.62 -24.64 6.91
CA ILE A 440 30.67 -25.83 6.05
C ILE A 440 29.97 -25.57 4.71
N GLU A 441 28.80 -24.98 4.74
CA GLU A 441 28.02 -24.60 3.55
C GLU A 441 28.75 -23.50 2.76
N LYS A 442 29.28 -22.47 3.41
CA LYS A 442 30.04 -21.38 2.79
C LYS A 442 31.26 -21.85 2.02
N TYR A 443 31.99 -22.82 2.55
CA TYR A 443 33.24 -23.33 1.98
C TYR A 443 33.03 -24.60 1.14
N ASP A 444 31.80 -25.03 0.91
CA ASP A 444 31.42 -26.25 0.17
C ASP A 444 32.17 -27.49 0.67
N LEU A 445 32.32 -27.62 1.98
CA LEU A 445 33.03 -28.74 2.61
C LEU A 445 32.07 -29.94 2.71
N LYS A 446 32.39 -31.01 1.98
CA LYS A 446 31.65 -32.27 2.05
C LYS A 446 31.88 -32.95 3.39
N ASN A 447 30.79 -33.35 4.04
CA ASN A 447 30.82 -34.24 5.21
C ASN A 447 31.35 -35.60 4.86
#